data_b95ff1b86d674b597ebcfd107244633c
#
_entry.id   b95ff1b86d674b597ebcfd107244633c
#
_cell.length_a   1.000
_cell.length_b   1.000
_cell.length_c   1.000
_cell.angle_alpha   90.00
_cell.angle_beta   90.00
_cell.angle_gamma   90.00
#
_symmetry.space_group_name_H-M   'P 1'
#
loop_
_entity.id
_entity.type
_entity.pdbx_description
1 polymer ?
#
loop_
_entity_poly.entity_id
_entity_poly.type
_entity_poly.pdbx_seq_one_letter_code
_entity_poly.pdbx_strand_id
1 'polypeptide(L)'
;MRNYCFNRFTLRTDNIEARRKVLRWLALNYRLYEYIPSKNEVRGRFIARKPFPLAAFRHLTRTIPTDATLFLRIVSTDLSTLDLEGYVYSDGEWHALRL
;
A
#
# COMPACT_ATOMS: atom_id res chain seq x y z
N MET A 1 17.69 4.36 -10.83
CA MET A 1 16.27 4.00 -10.58
C MET A 1 15.89 2.56 -10.98
N ARG A 2 16.84 1.79 -11.48
CA ARG A 2 16.59 0.40 -11.93
C ARG A 2 16.09 -0.54 -10.84
N ASN A 3 16.50 -0.29 -9.60
CA ASN A 3 16.22 -1.19 -8.49
C ASN A 3 15.02 -0.77 -7.66
N TYR A 4 14.25 0.21 -8.15
CA TYR A 4 13.14 0.78 -7.39
C TYR A 4 11.84 0.71 -8.18
N CYS A 5 10.75 0.54 -7.47
CA CYS A 5 9.41 0.72 -8.01
C CYS A 5 8.74 1.91 -7.33
N PHE A 6 7.91 2.60 -8.09
CA PHE A 6 7.16 3.77 -7.64
C PHE A 6 5.72 3.36 -7.42
N ASN A 7 5.23 3.55 -6.21
CA ASN A 7 3.96 2.99 -5.77
C ASN A 7 2.99 4.10 -5.40
N ARG A 8 1.78 3.98 -5.91
CA ARG A 8 0.67 4.84 -5.56
C ARG A 8 -0.30 4.02 -4.74
N PHE A 9 -0.70 4.53 -3.58
CA PHE A 9 -1.63 3.79 -2.72
C PHE A 9 -2.89 4.56 -2.42
N THR A 10 -3.96 3.82 -2.17
CA THR A 10 -5.23 4.32 -1.65
C THR A 10 -5.58 3.46 -0.44
N LEU A 11 -5.71 4.09 0.71
CA LEU A 11 -6.05 3.45 1.96
C LEU A 11 -7.42 3.93 2.43
N ARG A 12 -8.34 3.01 2.69
CA ARG A 12 -9.65 3.30 3.28
C ARG A 12 -9.87 2.41 4.47
N THR A 13 -10.29 3.00 5.57
CA THR A 13 -10.71 2.25 6.75
C THR A 13 -11.51 3.19 7.65
N ASP A 14 -12.48 2.66 8.36
CA ASP A 14 -13.21 3.39 9.40
C ASP A 14 -12.54 3.23 10.77
N ASN A 15 -11.50 2.40 10.87
CA ASN A 15 -10.77 2.16 12.10
C ASN A 15 -9.53 3.04 12.14
N ILE A 16 -9.51 4.02 13.05
CA ILE A 16 -8.42 4.99 13.13
C ILE A 16 -7.09 4.36 13.53
N GLU A 17 -7.11 3.33 14.36
CA GLU A 17 -5.89 2.63 14.77
C GLU A 17 -5.28 1.84 13.62
N ALA A 18 -6.11 1.18 12.81
CA ALA A 18 -5.65 0.50 11.60
C ALA A 18 -5.03 1.50 10.62
N ARG A 19 -5.67 2.66 10.44
CA ARG A 19 -5.16 3.73 9.58
C ARG A 19 -3.78 4.19 10.03
N ARG A 20 -3.63 4.48 11.32
CA ARG A 20 -2.35 4.92 11.90
C ARG A 20 -1.27 3.85 11.74
N LYS A 21 -1.62 2.61 11.97
CA LYS A 21 -0.67 1.49 11.87
C LYS A 21 -0.12 1.34 10.47
N VAL A 22 -0.99 1.37 9.45
CA VAL A 22 -0.57 1.25 8.05
C VAL A 22 0.32 2.43 7.66
N LEU A 23 -0.09 3.65 7.97
CA LEU A 23 0.66 4.85 7.59
C LEU A 23 2.01 4.93 8.28
N ARG A 24 2.07 4.60 9.56
CA ARG A 24 3.33 4.56 10.29
C ARG A 24 4.27 3.52 9.70
N TRP A 25 3.74 2.34 9.39
CA TRP A 25 4.53 1.27 8.81
C TRP A 25 5.10 1.68 7.43
N LEU A 26 4.29 2.33 6.59
CA LEU A 26 4.76 2.84 5.29
C LEU A 26 5.89 3.85 5.48
N ALA A 27 5.71 4.80 6.40
CA ALA A 27 6.70 5.85 6.63
C ALA A 27 8.01 5.30 7.21
N LEU A 28 7.93 4.22 8.02
CA LEU A 28 9.13 3.62 8.63
C LEU A 28 9.90 2.71 7.67
N ASN A 29 9.22 2.10 6.71
CA ASN A 29 9.85 1.08 5.86
C ASN A 29 10.18 1.56 4.47
N TYR A 30 9.54 2.62 3.99
CA TYR A 30 9.73 3.11 2.63
C TYR A 30 9.84 4.61 2.60
N ARG A 31 10.25 5.13 1.46
CA ARG A 31 10.30 6.57 1.25
C ARG A 31 8.90 7.05 0.82
N LEU A 32 8.13 7.51 1.78
CA LEU A 32 6.82 8.11 1.56
C LEU A 32 7.02 9.57 1.17
N TYR A 33 6.69 9.95 -0.06
CA TYR A 33 6.95 11.30 -0.54
C TYR A 33 5.69 12.08 -0.92
N GLU A 34 4.54 11.45 -0.86
CA GLU A 34 3.26 12.14 -1.05
C GLU A 34 2.24 11.57 -0.08
N TYR A 35 1.47 12.46 0.52
CA TYR A 35 0.50 12.09 1.54
C TYR A 35 -0.68 13.05 1.47
N ILE A 36 -1.85 12.54 1.07
CA ILE A 36 -3.07 13.33 0.90
C ILE A 36 -4.17 12.69 1.73
N PRO A 37 -4.36 13.13 3.00
CA PRO A 37 -5.39 12.58 3.85
C PRO A 37 -6.75 13.22 3.57
N SER A 38 -7.81 12.44 3.77
CA SER A 38 -9.17 12.93 3.82
C SER A 38 -9.90 12.20 4.94
N LYS A 39 -11.18 12.48 5.12
CA LYS A 39 -11.93 11.90 6.24
C LYS A 39 -11.93 10.37 6.24
N ASN A 40 -12.19 9.77 5.08
CA ASN A 40 -12.35 8.32 4.96
C ASN A 40 -11.24 7.63 4.17
N GLU A 41 -10.28 8.40 3.65
CA GLU A 41 -9.32 7.89 2.70
C GLU A 41 -8.00 8.61 2.82
N VAL A 42 -6.91 7.88 2.60
CA VAL A 42 -5.59 8.48 2.43
C VAL A 42 -5.05 8.01 1.10
N ARG A 43 -4.56 8.94 0.30
CA ARG A 43 -3.83 8.65 -0.92
C ARG A 43 -2.40 9.11 -0.76
N GLY A 44 -1.49 8.39 -1.38
CA GLY A 44 -0.09 8.78 -1.31
C GLY A 44 0.78 8.02 -2.28
N ARG A 45 2.08 8.29 -2.19
CA ARG A 45 3.08 7.66 -3.03
C ARG A 45 4.30 7.33 -2.21
N PHE A 46 4.87 6.16 -2.48
CA PHE A 46 6.11 5.74 -1.84
C PHE A 46 7.00 5.00 -2.82
N ILE A 47 8.31 5.00 -2.51
CA ILE A 47 9.31 4.29 -3.30
C ILE A 47 9.76 3.08 -2.51
N ALA A 48 9.83 1.94 -3.17
CA ALA A 48 10.34 0.69 -2.61
C ALA A 48 11.32 0.04 -3.58
N ARG A 49 12.11 -0.93 -3.10
CA ARG A 49 12.96 -1.73 -3.96
C ARG A 49 12.13 -2.75 -4.73
N LYS A 50 12.53 -3.01 -5.96
CA LYS A 50 11.91 -4.05 -6.77
C LYS A 50 12.32 -5.45 -6.29
N PRO A 51 11.46 -6.45 -6.43
CA PRO A 51 10.06 -6.36 -6.87
C PRO A 51 9.19 -5.72 -5.78
N PHE A 52 7.93 -5.39 -6.13
CA PHE A 52 6.99 -4.87 -5.14
C PHE A 52 6.95 -5.82 -3.92
N PRO A 53 7.09 -5.29 -2.70
CA PRO A 53 7.26 -6.14 -1.51
C PRO A 53 5.94 -6.70 -0.98
N LEU A 54 5.25 -7.52 -1.78
CA LEU A 54 3.94 -8.07 -1.42
C LEU A 54 3.97 -8.89 -0.13
N ALA A 55 5.06 -9.65 0.10
CA ALA A 55 5.18 -10.47 1.32
C ALA A 55 5.18 -9.59 2.58
N ALA A 56 5.86 -8.44 2.52
CA ALA A 56 5.87 -7.50 3.64
C ALA A 56 4.48 -6.92 3.91
N PHE A 57 3.74 -6.58 2.84
CA PHE A 57 2.37 -6.08 2.98
C PHE A 57 1.42 -7.15 3.51
N ARG A 58 1.59 -8.40 3.11
CA ARG A 58 0.83 -9.51 3.68
C ARG A 58 1.08 -9.65 5.17
N HIS A 59 2.34 -9.51 5.57
CA HIS A 59 2.70 -9.54 7.00
C HIS A 59 2.03 -8.40 7.76
N LEU A 60 2.08 -7.18 7.21
CA LEU A 60 1.43 -6.02 7.81
C LEU A 60 -0.07 -6.27 8.02
N THR A 61 -0.77 -6.72 6.99
CA THR A 61 -2.23 -6.88 7.08
C THR A 61 -2.65 -7.98 8.06
N ARG A 62 -1.80 -8.98 8.28
CA ARG A 62 -2.07 -10.01 9.31
C ARG A 62 -2.05 -9.45 10.72
N THR A 63 -1.42 -8.30 10.94
CA THR A 63 -1.35 -7.65 12.25
C THR A 63 -2.52 -6.68 12.49
N ILE A 64 -3.36 -6.44 11.48
CA ILE A 64 -4.54 -5.60 11.60
C ILE A 64 -5.69 -6.45 12.12
N PRO A 65 -6.48 -5.98 13.10
CA PRO A 65 -7.63 -6.72 13.59
C PRO A 65 -8.62 -7.07 12.48
N THR A 66 -9.17 -8.28 12.51
CA THR A 66 -10.07 -8.78 11.47
C THR A 66 -11.42 -8.08 11.44
N ASP A 67 -11.81 -7.42 12.54
CA ASP A 67 -13.03 -6.63 12.63
C ASP A 67 -12.87 -5.21 12.05
N ALA A 68 -11.65 -4.82 11.74
CA ALA A 68 -11.41 -3.53 11.11
C ALA A 68 -11.74 -3.60 9.62
N THR A 69 -12.51 -2.64 9.13
CA THR A 69 -12.67 -2.48 7.69
C THR A 69 -11.37 -1.92 7.13
N LEU A 70 -10.75 -2.61 6.24
CA LEU A 70 -9.49 -2.17 5.64
C LEU A 70 -9.49 -2.46 4.16
N PHE A 71 -9.33 -1.40 3.38
CA PHE A 71 -9.11 -1.46 1.95
C PHE A 71 -7.78 -0.79 1.64
N LEU A 72 -6.90 -1.50 0.97
CA LEU A 72 -5.61 -0.97 0.54
C LEU A 72 -5.35 -1.37 -0.90
N ARG A 73 -5.26 -0.37 -1.78
CA ARG A 73 -4.97 -0.58 -3.19
C ARG A 73 -3.64 0.04 -3.51
N ILE A 74 -2.79 -0.70 -4.21
CA ILE A 74 -1.46 -0.23 -4.59
C ILE A 74 -1.24 -0.49 -6.08
N VAL A 75 -0.79 0.54 -6.79
CA VAL A 75 -0.35 0.42 -8.17
C VAL A 75 1.15 0.69 -8.19
N SER A 76 1.92 -0.30 -8.61
CA SER A 76 3.37 -0.24 -8.64
C SER A 76 3.85 -0.08 -10.09
N THR A 77 4.74 0.88 -10.32
CA THR A 77 5.30 1.17 -11.63
C THR A 77 6.79 0.93 -11.62
N ASP A 78 7.28 0.15 -12.58
CA ASP A 78 8.70 0.01 -12.86
C ASP A 78 9.05 0.96 -14.00
N LEU A 79 9.77 2.04 -13.70
CA LEU A 79 10.07 3.06 -14.70
C LEU A 79 11.06 2.58 -15.77
N SER A 80 11.85 1.54 -15.48
CA SER A 80 12.81 1.03 -16.47
C SER A 80 12.14 0.22 -17.58
N THR A 81 11.04 -0.46 -17.27
CA THR A 81 10.30 -1.28 -18.24
C THR A 81 8.92 -0.71 -18.56
N LEU A 82 8.47 0.27 -17.77
CA LEU A 82 7.11 0.85 -17.82
C LEU A 82 6.02 -0.18 -17.50
N ASP A 83 6.39 -1.26 -16.82
CA ASP A 83 5.41 -2.25 -16.36
C ASP A 83 4.62 -1.73 -15.17
N LEU A 84 3.35 -2.06 -15.16
CA LEU A 84 2.43 -1.73 -14.07
C LEU A 84 1.95 -3.02 -13.42
N GLU A 85 1.98 -3.04 -12.08
CA GLU A 85 1.41 -4.12 -11.29
C GLU A 85 0.44 -3.50 -10.29
N GLY A 86 -0.68 -4.15 -10.05
CA GLY A 86 -1.65 -3.68 -9.09
C GLY A 86 -2.00 -4.76 -8.08
N TYR A 87 -2.22 -4.32 -6.85
CA TYR A 87 -2.59 -5.21 -5.75
C TYR A 87 -3.66 -4.54 -4.92
N VAL A 88 -4.63 -5.33 -4.46
CA VAL A 88 -5.67 -4.81 -3.58
C VAL A 88 -5.89 -5.76 -2.41
N TYR A 89 -5.97 -5.19 -1.22
CA TYR A 89 -6.39 -5.89 -0.02
C TYR A 89 -7.81 -5.45 0.31
N SER A 90 -8.72 -6.41 0.32
CA SER A 90 -10.11 -6.18 0.70
C SER A 90 -10.69 -7.46 1.25
N ASP A 91 -11.63 -7.35 2.20
CA ASP A 91 -12.32 -8.49 2.81
C ASP A 91 -11.34 -9.55 3.35
N GLY A 92 -10.21 -9.09 3.91
CA GLY A 92 -9.23 -9.96 4.53
C GLY A 92 -8.26 -10.66 3.58
N GLU A 93 -8.29 -10.34 2.29
CA GLU A 93 -7.48 -11.04 1.30
C GLU A 93 -6.80 -10.08 0.32
N TRP A 94 -5.61 -10.48 -0.13
CA TRP A 94 -4.88 -9.79 -1.20
C TRP A 94 -5.23 -10.38 -2.56
N HIS A 95 -5.46 -9.50 -3.53
CA HIS A 95 -5.72 -9.88 -4.91
C HIS A 95 -4.83 -9.07 -5.84
N ALA A 96 -4.34 -9.71 -6.90
CA ALA A 96 -3.68 -8.99 -7.97
C ALA A 96 -4.73 -8.31 -8.84
N LEU A 97 -4.44 -7.08 -9.27
CA LEU A 97 -5.29 -6.34 -10.20
C LEU A 97 -4.76 -6.51 -11.61
N ARG A 98 -5.65 -6.66 -12.56
CA ARG A 98 -5.32 -6.53 -13.97
C ARG A 98 -5.40 -5.07 -14.36
N LEU A 99 -4.30 -4.59 -14.89
CA LEU A 99 -4.18 -3.19 -15.30
C LEU A 99 -4.08 -3.09 -16.83
#